data_7b8d53a9db63939677bc7c747a507969
#
_entry.id   7b8d53a9db63939677bc7c747a507969
#
_cell.length_a   1.000
_cell.length_b   1.000
_cell.length_c   1.000
_cell.angle_alpha   90.00
_cell.angle_beta   90.00
_cell.angle_gamma   90.00
#
_symmetry.space_group_name_H-M   'P 1'
#
loop_
_entity.id
_entity.type
_entity.pdbx_description
1 polymer ?
#
loop_
_entity_poly.entity_id
_entity_poly.type
_entity_poly.pdbx_seq_one_letter_code
_entity_poly.pdbx_strand_id
1 'polypeptide(L)' 'MMYNKSNQLTMIYWKNEKFWLGRLKEYPEIMTQGESLEELEENLRDAYHEMLFEDIQDNYQGKLIAV' A
#
# COMPACT_ATOMS: atom_id res chain seq x y z
N MET A 1 1.53 -24.79 5.29
CA MET A 1 1.58 -24.35 5.00
C MET A 1 1.68 -23.65 4.47
N MET A 2 1.42 -23.57 4.36
CA MET A 2 1.45 -23.03 3.90
C MET A 2 1.60 -22.18 3.37
N TYR A 3 1.55 -21.94 3.08
CA TYR A 3 1.66 -21.17 2.78
C TYR A 3 1.77 -20.45 2.04
N ASN A 4 1.55 -19.83 1.94
CA ASN A 4 1.56 -19.17 1.26
C ASN A 4 2.40 -18.74 0.52
N LYS A 5 2.52 -18.95 0.16
CA LYS A 5 3.39 -18.75 -0.62
C LYS A 5 3.25 -17.71 -1.41
N SER A 6 2.39 -17.46 -1.65
CA SER A 6 2.37 -16.49 -2.45
C SER A 6 2.00 -15.35 -1.85
N ASN A 7 2.81 -14.64 -1.41
CA ASN A 7 2.59 -13.37 -0.93
C ASN A 7 2.75 -12.39 -2.01
N GLN A 8 2.21 -12.70 -3.13
CA GLN A 8 2.32 -11.80 -4.27
C GLN A 8 1.15 -10.86 -4.28
N LEU A 9 1.45 -9.60 -4.50
CA LEU A 9 0.45 -8.57 -4.64
C LEU A 9 0.55 -7.97 -6.03
N THR A 10 -0.56 -7.48 -6.51
CA THR A 10 -0.62 -6.94 -7.85
C THR A 10 -0.58 -5.42 -7.78
N MET A 11 0.40 -4.84 -8.42
CA MET A 11 0.50 -3.40 -8.51
C MET A 11 -0.19 -2.93 -9.77
N ILE A 12 -1.20 -2.11 -9.60
CA ILE A 12 -1.87 -1.44 -10.71
C ILE A 12 -1.27 -0.05 -10.78
N TYR A 13 -0.75 0.31 -11.95
CA TYR A 13 -0.01 1.55 -12.02
C TYR A 13 -0.31 2.28 -13.31
N TRP A 14 -0.11 3.58 -13.27
CA TRP A 14 -0.26 4.43 -14.43
C TRP A 14 0.64 5.64 -14.22
N LYS A 15 0.83 6.42 -15.27
CA LYS A 15 1.74 7.54 -15.21
C LYS A 15 0.98 8.82 -15.52
N ASN A 16 1.20 9.84 -14.70
CA ASN A 16 0.76 11.17 -15.07
C ASN A 16 1.97 11.93 -15.61
N GLU A 17 1.90 13.26 -15.61
CA GLU A 17 2.96 14.02 -16.24
C GLU A 17 4.28 13.94 -15.51
N LYS A 18 4.23 13.74 -14.21
CA LYS A 18 5.45 13.81 -13.41
C LYS A 18 5.77 12.55 -12.66
N PHE A 19 4.75 11.76 -12.32
CA PHE A 19 4.94 10.66 -11.41
C PHE A 19 4.32 9.39 -11.94
N TRP A 20 4.84 8.30 -11.47
CA TRP A 20 4.16 7.02 -11.55
C TRP A 20 3.25 6.91 -10.35
N LEU A 21 2.01 6.51 -10.60
CA LEU A 21 1.05 6.31 -9.54
C LEU A 21 0.66 4.84 -9.51
N GLY A 22 0.35 4.36 -8.32
CA GLY A 22 0.00 2.97 -8.23
C GLY A 22 -0.77 2.65 -6.98
N ARG A 23 -1.45 1.54 -7.04
CA ARG A 23 -2.17 1.02 -5.89
C ARG A 23 -2.10 -0.49 -5.96
N LEU A 24 -2.43 -1.11 -4.85
CA LEU A 24 -2.48 -2.57 -4.81
C LEU A 24 -3.88 -3.02 -5.18
N LYS A 25 -3.97 -3.97 -6.08
CA LYS A 25 -5.26 -4.50 -6.48
C LYS A 25 -5.98 -5.14 -5.31
N GLU A 26 -5.23 -5.85 -4.49
CA GLU A 26 -5.79 -6.58 -3.35
C GLU A 26 -6.15 -5.67 -2.19
N TYR A 27 -5.53 -4.49 -2.15
CA TYR A 27 -5.77 -3.51 -1.10
C TYR A 27 -5.86 -2.14 -1.75
N PRO A 28 -7.01 -1.82 -2.36
CA PRO A 28 -7.11 -0.59 -3.17
C PRO A 28 -6.89 0.68 -2.38
N GLU A 29 -7.04 0.63 -1.07
CA GLU A 29 -6.81 1.81 -0.26
C GLU A 29 -5.33 2.16 -0.15
N ILE A 30 -4.44 1.23 -0.53
CA ILE A 30 -3.01 1.50 -0.49
C ILE A 30 -2.61 2.06 -1.84
N MET A 31 -2.35 3.36 -1.88
CA MET A 31 -2.00 4.05 -3.10
C MET A 31 -0.87 5.00 -2.82
N THR A 32 0.08 5.07 -3.73
CA THR A 32 1.20 5.96 -3.56
C THR A 32 1.75 6.35 -4.91
N GLN A 33 2.85 7.07 -4.91
CA GLN A 33 3.46 7.53 -6.14
C GLN A 33 4.97 7.38 -6.04
N GLY A 34 5.63 7.49 -7.18
CA GLY A 34 7.07 7.43 -7.24
C GLY A 34 7.57 8.07 -8.51
N GLU A 35 8.82 8.41 -8.53
CA GLU A 35 9.43 9.02 -9.71
C GLU A 35 9.87 7.97 -10.72
N SER A 36 9.93 6.72 -10.31
CA SER A 36 10.22 5.60 -11.18
C SER A 36 9.36 4.43 -10.78
N LEU A 37 9.28 3.44 -11.64
CA LEU A 37 8.51 2.25 -11.30
C LEU A 37 9.14 1.52 -10.12
N GLU A 38 10.44 1.51 -10.04
CA GLU A 38 11.11 0.87 -8.92
C GLU A 38 10.77 1.56 -7.61
N GLU A 39 10.78 2.88 -7.63
CA GLU A 39 10.45 3.62 -6.44
C GLU A 39 8.98 3.43 -6.07
N LEU A 40 8.11 3.42 -7.06
CA LEU A 40 6.70 3.19 -6.81
C LEU A 40 6.48 1.83 -6.16
N GLU A 41 7.13 0.81 -6.68
CA GLU A 41 6.98 -0.53 -6.12
C GLU A 41 7.47 -0.58 -4.69
N GLU A 42 8.60 0.07 -4.43
CA GLU A 42 9.14 0.10 -3.08
C GLU A 42 8.21 0.82 -2.13
N ASN A 43 7.66 1.95 -2.59
CA ASN A 43 6.75 2.72 -1.76
C ASN A 43 5.47 1.94 -1.45
N LEU A 44 4.97 1.20 -2.43
CA LEU A 44 3.79 0.38 -2.19
C LEU A 44 4.09 -0.75 -1.21
N ARG A 45 5.26 -1.34 -1.34
CA ARG A 45 5.65 -2.40 -0.42
C ARG A 45 5.75 -1.88 1.00
N ASP A 46 6.34 -0.69 1.16
CA ASP A 46 6.45 -0.10 2.48
C ASP A 46 5.08 0.21 3.05
N ALA A 47 4.19 0.75 2.25
CA ALA A 47 2.86 1.07 2.73
C ALA A 47 2.10 -0.18 3.15
N TYR A 48 2.29 -1.25 2.39
CA TYR A 48 1.64 -2.51 2.74
C TYR A 48 2.14 -3.03 4.08
N HIS A 49 3.44 -2.95 4.31
CA HIS A 49 4.00 -3.41 5.56
C HIS A 49 3.53 -2.56 6.73
N GLU A 50 3.38 -1.26 6.50
CA GLU A 50 2.86 -0.40 7.55
C GLU A 50 1.42 -0.75 7.89
N MET A 51 0.64 -1.07 6.88
CA MET A 51 -0.74 -1.47 7.11
C MET A 51 -0.80 -2.74 7.93
N LEU A 52 0.05 -3.70 7.63
CA LEU A 52 0.08 -4.93 8.41
C LEU A 52 0.43 -4.67 9.86
N PHE A 53 1.37 -3.75 10.06
CA PHE A 53 1.75 -3.40 11.41
C PHE A 53 0.58 -2.82 12.17
N GLU A 54 -0.17 -1.93 11.54
CA GLU A 54 -1.29 -1.31 12.19
C GLU A 54 -2.39 -2.32 12.49
N ASP A 55 -2.56 -3.28 11.60
CA ASP A 55 -3.57 -4.30 11.81
C ASP A 55 -3.29 -5.16 13.02
N ILE A 56 -2.02 -5.32 13.35
CA ILE A 56 -1.65 -6.14 14.48
C ILE A 56 -1.91 -5.44 15.80
N GLN A 57 -1.94 -4.12 15.76
CA GLN A 57 -2.15 -3.35 16.99
C GLN A 57 -3.63 -3.22 17.26
N ASP A 58 -4.03 -3.55 18.45
CA ASP A 58 -5.41 -3.35 18.81
C ASP A 58 -5.56 -2.33 19.93
N ASN A 59 -4.58 -1.50 20.13
CA ASN A 59 -4.70 -0.45 21.13
C ASN A 59 -4.77 0.92 20.46
N TYR A 60 -5.55 1.03 19.42
CA TYR A 60 -5.72 2.30 18.76
C TYR A 60 -6.87 3.06 19.39
N GLN A 61 -6.93 4.33 19.11
CA GLN A 61 -7.97 5.18 19.63
C GLN A 61 -8.72 5.82 18.47
N GLY A 62 -10.00 5.99 18.67
CA GLY A 62 -10.83 6.62 17.68
C GLY A 62 -11.31 7.96 18.17
N LYS A 63 -11.47 8.87 17.25
CA LYS A 63 -11.95 10.19 17.59
C LYS A 63 -12.78 10.72 16.45
N LEU A 64 -13.95 11.23 16.82
CA LEU A 64 -14.81 11.84 15.81
C LEU A 64 -14.32 13.26 15.56
N ILE A 65 -14.20 13.57 14.29
CA ILE A 65 -13.77 14.92 13.93
C ILE A 65 -14.82 15.52 13.02
N ALA A 66 -15.00 16.81 13.14
CA ALA A 66 -15.93 17.54 12.29
C ALA A 66 -15.22 17.91 10.99
N VAL A 67 -15.94 17.78 9.89
CA VAL A 67 -15.37 18.08 8.58
C VAL A 67 -16.18 19.14 7.85
#